data_b87c84a490b5a8b0b2a53c10cf42a6ab
#
_entry.id   b87c84a490b5a8b0b2a53c10cf42a6ab
#
_cell.length_a   1.000
_cell.length_b   1.000
_cell.length_c   1.000
_cell.angle_alpha   90.00
_cell.angle_beta   90.00
_cell.angle_gamma   90.00
#
_symmetry.space_group_name_H-M   'P 1'
#
loop_
_entity.id
_entity.type
_entity.pdbx_description
1 polymer ?
#
loop_
_entity_poly.entity_id
_entity_poly.type
_entity_poly.pdbx_seq_one_letter_code
_entity_poly.pdbx_strand_id
1 'polypeptide(L)'
;FIAGLGDIAGARGQCVETYGPGEPYLPVLEALARLCRDDDAVAPLLRAVAPTWLLQLPWLSTADERDALRRDLAGVGQDRMLREMGEVLDRYTERGPLLLVTEDLHWSDRATIQLIDYIARRRGPARLMWLSSFRLAEVVALDHPLNSARHELRLHGLCDEIVLDAFSEREVADYVAGHSPALAGHESFVRTLHERTDGVPLFVASLITDAVLRTSDNDHGDAQARLANVAVPQNLAGIIDHYVARLGNEERALLAAAAVCGVEFRVNTIADVLERDVTSVAEMCEQLVREQLWLTAARPRDESIAPDLPYSF
;
A
#
# COMPACT_ATOMS: atom_id res chain seq x y z
N PHE A 1 -10.82 9.62 4.84
CA PHE A 1 -10.47 9.74 6.26
C PHE A 1 -9.90 11.13 6.55
N ILE A 2 -8.80 11.56 5.91
CA ILE A 2 -8.14 12.85 6.20
C ILE A 2 -9.10 14.02 5.97
N ALA A 3 -9.85 14.02 4.86
CA ALA A 3 -10.83 15.09 4.55
C ALA A 3 -11.97 15.22 5.57
N GLY A 4 -12.19 14.21 6.42
CA GLY A 4 -13.23 14.22 7.47
C GLY A 4 -12.73 14.69 8.85
N LEU A 5 -11.44 15.00 9.01
CA LEU A 5 -10.85 15.35 10.32
C LEU A 5 -11.01 16.83 10.72
N GLY A 6 -11.69 17.65 9.91
CA GLY A 6 -11.98 19.06 10.25
C GLY A 6 -10.70 19.90 10.37
N ASP A 7 -10.55 20.62 11.50
CA ASP A 7 -9.49 21.62 11.71
C ASP A 7 -8.09 21.04 12.05
N ILE A 8 -7.84 19.73 11.85
CA ILE A 8 -6.54 19.14 12.09
C ILE A 8 -5.63 19.38 10.88
N ALA A 9 -4.46 19.99 11.11
CA ALA A 9 -3.45 20.13 10.08
C ALA A 9 -3.00 18.74 9.60
N GLY A 10 -3.05 18.50 8.29
CA GLY A 10 -2.69 17.23 7.69
C GLY A 10 -1.74 17.40 6.52
N ALA A 11 -0.68 16.59 6.47
CA ALA A 11 0.21 16.55 5.32
C ALA A 11 0.42 15.10 4.86
N ARG A 12 0.45 14.89 3.56
CA ARG A 12 0.56 13.57 2.93
C ARG A 12 1.73 13.55 1.95
N GLY A 13 2.53 12.51 2.02
CA GLY A 13 3.53 12.15 1.01
C GLY A 13 3.34 10.71 0.58
N GLN A 14 3.81 10.38 -0.61
CA GLN A 14 3.71 9.05 -1.18
C GLN A 14 5.09 8.54 -1.56
N CYS A 15 5.37 7.28 -1.23
CA CYS A 15 6.53 6.59 -1.77
C CYS A 15 6.21 6.14 -3.19
N VAL A 16 7.21 6.20 -4.06
CA VAL A 16 7.09 5.79 -5.46
C VAL A 16 8.05 4.64 -5.70
N GLU A 17 7.58 3.63 -6.41
CA GLU A 17 8.44 2.55 -6.86
C GLU A 17 9.52 3.10 -7.78
N THR A 18 10.78 2.95 -7.40
CA THR A 18 11.93 3.41 -8.18
C THR A 18 12.86 2.25 -8.51
N TYR A 19 13.34 2.21 -9.77
CA TYR A 19 14.41 1.31 -10.17
C TYR A 19 15.75 1.88 -9.65
N GLY A 20 16.21 1.41 -8.48
CA GLY A 20 17.44 1.84 -7.84
C GLY A 20 17.21 2.57 -6.50
N PRO A 21 18.27 3.15 -5.90
CA PRO A 21 18.14 3.87 -4.64
C PRO A 21 17.25 5.10 -4.86
N GLY A 22 16.09 5.13 -4.18
CA GLY A 22 15.18 6.26 -4.20
C GLY A 22 15.80 7.53 -3.58
N GLU A 23 15.19 8.67 -3.84
CA GLU A 23 15.56 9.93 -3.19
C GLU A 23 15.30 9.84 -1.69
N PRO A 24 16.32 10.08 -0.84
CA PRO A 24 16.15 10.02 0.60
C PRO A 24 15.07 10.98 1.09
N TYR A 25 14.20 10.49 1.97
CA TYR A 25 13.10 11.24 2.59
C TYR A 25 12.00 11.74 1.64
N LEU A 26 11.92 11.23 0.39
CA LEU A 26 10.97 11.72 -0.61
C LEU A 26 9.53 11.91 -0.07
N PRO A 27 8.88 10.93 0.58
CA PRO A 27 7.50 11.10 1.08
C PRO A 27 7.39 12.18 2.15
N VAL A 28 8.44 12.37 2.95
CA VAL A 28 8.48 13.42 3.98
C VAL A 28 8.66 14.79 3.35
N LEU A 29 9.52 14.91 2.34
CA LEU A 29 9.72 16.14 1.56
C LEU A 29 8.43 16.56 0.84
N GLU A 30 7.68 15.62 0.28
CA GLU A 30 6.37 15.89 -0.31
C GLU A 30 5.36 16.39 0.74
N ALA A 31 5.29 15.71 1.89
CA ALA A 31 4.42 16.14 2.99
C ALA A 31 4.77 17.55 3.47
N LEU A 32 6.07 17.85 3.68
CA LEU A 32 6.54 19.20 4.04
C LEU A 32 6.22 20.24 2.96
N ALA A 33 6.40 19.87 1.68
CA ALA A 33 6.08 20.77 0.58
C ALA A 33 4.58 21.14 0.54
N ARG A 34 3.70 20.19 0.86
CA ARG A 34 2.26 20.44 1.00
C ARG A 34 1.99 21.33 2.21
N LEU A 35 2.58 20.99 3.35
CA LEU A 35 2.42 21.77 4.58
C LEU A 35 2.86 23.23 4.41
N CYS A 36 3.96 23.48 3.67
CA CYS A 36 4.43 24.83 3.36
C CYS A 36 3.50 25.60 2.41
N ARG A 37 2.70 24.90 1.60
CA ARG A 37 1.68 25.57 0.75
C ARG A 37 0.42 25.92 1.51
N ASP A 38 0.09 25.11 2.50
CA ASP A 38 -1.16 25.21 3.24
C ASP A 38 -1.01 26.11 4.48
N ASP A 39 0.22 26.31 5.00
CA ASP A 39 0.53 27.16 6.16
C ASP A 39 1.83 27.94 5.95
N ASP A 40 1.69 29.25 5.78
CA ASP A 40 2.79 30.20 5.59
C ASP A 40 3.78 30.26 6.75
N ALA A 41 3.44 29.76 7.94
CA ALA A 41 4.33 29.72 9.10
C ALA A 41 5.39 28.60 9.02
N VAL A 42 5.21 27.60 8.15
CA VAL A 42 6.12 26.45 8.06
C VAL A 42 7.48 26.83 7.47
N ALA A 43 7.49 27.62 6.39
CA ALA A 43 8.75 28.02 5.76
C ALA A 43 9.66 28.88 6.67
N PRO A 44 9.15 29.88 7.43
CA PRO A 44 9.94 30.54 8.46
C PRO A 44 10.45 29.62 9.57
N LEU A 45 9.62 28.64 9.99
CA LEU A 45 10.01 27.65 10.99
C LEU A 45 11.18 26.78 10.49
N LEU A 46 11.11 26.27 9.25
CA LEU A 46 12.19 25.50 8.64
C LEU A 46 13.49 26.32 8.58
N ARG A 47 13.43 27.61 8.21
CA ARG A 47 14.59 28.50 8.21
C ARG A 47 15.23 28.63 9.60
N ALA A 48 14.40 28.71 10.63
CA ALA A 48 14.87 28.91 12.00
C ALA A 48 15.51 27.67 12.61
N VAL A 49 14.99 26.47 12.36
CA VAL A 49 15.37 25.27 13.11
C VAL A 49 15.78 24.06 12.27
N ALA A 50 15.53 24.10 10.97
CA ALA A 50 15.79 22.95 10.08
C ALA A 50 16.46 23.36 8.75
N PRO A 51 17.60 24.05 8.78
CA PRO A 51 18.27 24.53 7.59
C PRO A 51 18.71 23.39 6.65
N THR A 52 18.97 22.19 7.17
CA THR A 52 19.31 21.03 6.34
C THR A 52 18.11 20.56 5.51
N TRP A 53 16.89 20.59 6.07
CA TRP A 53 15.67 20.31 5.36
C TRP A 53 15.30 21.40 4.35
N LEU A 54 15.59 22.66 4.68
CA LEU A 54 15.37 23.78 3.76
C LEU A 54 16.18 23.63 2.48
N LEU A 55 17.38 23.06 2.53
CA LEU A 55 18.20 22.77 1.34
C LEU A 55 17.55 21.77 0.40
N GLN A 56 16.72 20.85 0.92
CA GLN A 56 16.00 19.86 0.13
C GLN A 56 14.73 20.44 -0.54
N LEU A 57 14.34 21.68 -0.17
CA LEU A 57 13.17 22.39 -0.65
C LEU A 57 13.58 23.68 -1.38
N PRO A 58 14.20 23.57 -2.57
CA PRO A 58 14.90 24.70 -3.22
C PRO A 58 14.00 25.88 -3.59
N TRP A 59 12.69 25.67 -3.70
CA TRP A 59 11.73 26.76 -3.99
C TRP A 59 11.44 27.65 -2.77
N LEU A 60 11.86 27.26 -1.57
CA LEU A 60 11.71 28.05 -0.36
C LEU A 60 12.86 29.03 -0.10
N SER A 61 13.92 29.01 -0.90
CA SER A 61 15.13 29.81 -0.71
C SER A 61 15.67 30.37 -2.03
N THR A 62 16.35 31.53 -1.96
CA THR A 62 17.05 32.10 -3.09
C THR A 62 18.34 31.31 -3.42
N ALA A 63 18.93 31.57 -4.61
CA ALA A 63 20.19 30.90 -4.99
C ALA A 63 21.32 31.24 -3.99
N ASP A 64 21.45 32.50 -3.63
CA ASP A 64 22.50 32.97 -2.70
C ASP A 64 22.32 32.38 -1.30
N GLU A 65 21.07 32.30 -0.81
CA GLU A 65 20.72 31.65 0.46
C GLU A 65 21.10 30.16 0.45
N ARG A 66 20.80 29.44 -0.65
CA ARG A 66 21.20 28.02 -0.78
C ARG A 66 22.71 27.84 -0.79
N ASP A 67 23.43 28.69 -1.47
CA ASP A 67 24.92 28.60 -1.53
C ASP A 67 25.57 28.94 -0.18
N ALA A 68 25.00 29.84 0.60
CA ALA A 68 25.40 30.08 1.98
C ALA A 68 25.13 28.84 2.85
N LEU A 69 23.91 28.30 2.81
CA LEU A 69 23.52 27.10 3.54
C LEU A 69 24.40 25.89 3.20
N ARG A 70 24.71 25.67 1.92
CA ARG A 70 25.59 24.56 1.50
C ARG A 70 27.00 24.67 2.13
N ARG A 71 27.54 25.89 2.22
CA ARG A 71 28.85 26.12 2.86
C ARG A 71 28.77 25.87 4.36
N ASP A 72 27.74 26.36 5.03
CA ASP A 72 27.56 26.25 6.48
C ASP A 72 27.25 24.82 6.94
N LEU A 73 26.61 24.03 6.05
CA LEU A 73 26.20 22.66 6.31
C LEU A 73 27.16 21.62 5.71
N ALA A 74 28.29 22.02 5.18
CA ALA A 74 29.28 21.09 4.62
C ALA A 74 29.76 20.10 5.67
N GLY A 75 29.62 18.79 5.38
CA GLY A 75 30.00 17.70 6.30
C GLY A 75 28.98 17.37 7.39
N VAL A 76 27.80 17.96 7.35
CA VAL A 76 26.71 17.64 8.27
C VAL A 76 26.11 16.27 7.94
N GLY A 77 26.06 15.39 8.95
CA GLY A 77 25.53 14.04 8.82
C GLY A 77 24.00 13.96 8.97
N GLN A 78 23.47 12.77 8.65
CA GLN A 78 22.07 12.42 8.74
C GLN A 78 21.45 12.68 10.13
N ASP A 79 22.21 12.46 11.20
CA ASP A 79 21.73 12.68 12.59
C ASP A 79 21.20 14.09 12.83
N ARG A 80 21.76 15.08 12.12
CA ARG A 80 21.28 16.45 12.23
C ARG A 80 19.90 16.60 11.59
N MET A 81 19.66 15.99 10.43
CA MET A 81 18.36 15.99 9.79
C MET A 81 17.28 15.40 10.70
N LEU A 82 17.60 14.29 11.39
CA LEU A 82 16.66 13.68 12.34
C LEU A 82 16.30 14.64 13.48
N ARG A 83 17.32 15.29 14.08
CA ARG A 83 17.10 16.26 15.18
C ARG A 83 16.34 17.49 14.73
N GLU A 84 16.68 18.05 13.58
CA GLU A 84 16.01 19.22 13.01
C GLU A 84 14.53 18.91 12.75
N MET A 85 14.21 17.76 12.15
CA MET A 85 12.81 17.36 11.93
C MET A 85 12.07 17.24 13.27
N GLY A 86 12.68 16.62 14.26
CA GLY A 86 12.07 16.55 15.58
C GLY A 86 11.75 17.91 16.17
N GLU A 87 12.63 18.88 16.03
CA GLU A 87 12.43 20.26 16.51
C GLU A 87 11.31 20.98 15.73
N VAL A 88 11.24 20.76 14.40
CA VAL A 88 10.14 21.28 13.56
C VAL A 88 8.80 20.76 14.06
N LEU A 89 8.70 19.45 14.27
CA LEU A 89 7.46 18.81 14.70
C LEU A 89 7.05 19.28 16.11
N ASP A 90 7.97 19.39 17.05
CA ASP A 90 7.69 19.91 18.38
C ASP A 90 7.11 21.32 18.31
N ARG A 91 7.80 22.24 17.63
CA ARG A 91 7.36 23.65 17.53
C ARG A 91 6.11 23.85 16.71
N TYR A 92 5.97 23.11 15.60
CA TYR A 92 4.78 23.22 14.78
C TYR A 92 3.54 22.77 15.54
N THR A 93 3.64 21.69 16.28
CA THR A 93 2.52 21.10 17.03
C THR A 93 2.19 21.82 18.34
N GLU A 94 2.95 22.83 18.75
CA GLU A 94 2.53 23.75 19.80
C GLU A 94 1.24 24.48 19.43
N ARG A 95 1.05 24.76 18.15
CA ARG A 95 -0.11 25.48 17.61
C ARG A 95 -1.37 24.60 17.47
N GLY A 96 -1.20 23.31 17.26
CA GLY A 96 -2.29 22.36 17.05
C GLY A 96 -1.78 20.95 16.73
N PRO A 97 -2.65 19.94 16.73
CA PRO A 97 -2.26 18.59 16.34
C PRO A 97 -1.93 18.53 14.84
N LEU A 98 -0.99 17.65 14.49
CA LEU A 98 -0.56 17.37 13.12
C LEU A 98 -0.77 15.90 12.80
N LEU A 99 -1.41 15.62 11.66
CA LEU A 99 -1.44 14.30 11.04
C LEU A 99 -0.46 14.26 9.86
N LEU A 100 0.57 13.45 9.96
CA LEU A 100 1.44 13.10 8.83
C LEU A 100 1.00 11.76 8.26
N VAL A 101 0.86 11.70 6.94
CA VAL A 101 0.52 10.45 6.23
C VAL A 101 1.60 10.15 5.22
N THR A 102 2.15 8.94 5.29
CA THR A 102 3.07 8.41 4.29
C THR A 102 2.49 7.14 3.68
N GLU A 103 2.27 7.18 2.37
CA GLU A 103 1.67 6.04 1.68
C GLU A 103 2.72 5.19 0.98
N ASP A 104 2.40 3.90 0.83
CA ASP A 104 3.22 2.89 0.16
C ASP A 104 4.65 2.78 0.72
N LEU A 105 4.75 2.76 2.06
CA LEU A 105 6.03 2.81 2.79
C LEU A 105 6.97 1.62 2.48
N HIS A 106 6.45 0.57 1.85
CA HIS A 106 7.24 -0.57 1.33
C HIS A 106 8.14 -0.19 0.15
N TRP A 107 7.95 0.99 -0.46
CA TRP A 107 8.82 1.58 -1.48
C TRP A 107 9.71 2.70 -0.94
N SER A 108 9.69 2.92 0.37
CA SER A 108 10.48 4.00 0.96
C SER A 108 11.98 3.69 1.01
N ASP A 109 12.76 4.73 1.10
CA ASP A 109 14.19 4.63 1.36
C ASP A 109 14.50 4.37 2.85
N ARG A 110 15.73 3.90 3.11
CA ARG A 110 16.18 3.58 4.46
C ARG A 110 16.19 4.80 5.41
N ALA A 111 16.48 5.99 4.87
CA ALA A 111 16.58 7.20 5.68
C ALA A 111 15.20 7.65 6.17
N THR A 112 14.16 7.46 5.35
CA THR A 112 12.74 7.67 5.74
C THR A 112 12.36 6.75 6.90
N ILE A 113 12.69 5.46 6.83
CA ILE A 113 12.40 4.52 7.93
C ILE A 113 13.13 4.90 9.21
N GLN A 114 14.41 5.30 9.10
CA GLN A 114 15.19 5.77 10.26
C GLN A 114 14.61 7.04 10.89
N LEU A 115 14.07 7.95 10.08
CA LEU A 115 13.39 9.14 10.58
C LEU A 115 12.12 8.77 11.35
N ILE A 116 11.28 7.88 10.80
CA ILE A 116 10.06 7.42 11.47
C ILE A 116 10.41 6.76 12.81
N ASP A 117 11.38 5.85 12.83
CA ASP A 117 11.84 5.19 14.06
C ASP A 117 12.36 6.21 15.08
N TYR A 118 13.17 7.17 14.64
CA TYR A 118 13.69 8.24 15.49
C TYR A 118 12.57 9.07 16.11
N ILE A 119 11.60 9.52 15.30
CA ILE A 119 10.49 10.36 15.77
C ILE A 119 9.59 9.57 16.74
N ALA A 120 9.29 8.32 16.44
CA ALA A 120 8.47 7.46 17.30
C ALA A 120 9.10 7.21 18.68
N ARG A 121 10.43 7.14 18.76
CA ARG A 121 11.16 6.95 20.03
C ARG A 121 11.37 8.24 20.83
N ARG A 122 11.13 9.40 20.23
CA ARG A 122 11.25 10.67 20.96
C ARG A 122 10.16 10.79 22.02
N ARG A 123 10.56 11.33 23.17
CA ARG A 123 9.65 11.70 24.26
C ARG A 123 9.35 13.20 24.26
N GLY A 124 9.27 13.79 23.07
CA GLY A 124 8.96 15.21 22.89
C GLY A 124 7.48 15.54 23.13
N PRO A 125 7.13 16.83 23.26
CA PRO A 125 5.76 17.28 23.49
C PRO A 125 4.91 17.29 22.21
N ALA A 126 5.40 16.81 21.09
CA ALA A 126 4.71 16.89 19.80
C ALA A 126 3.35 16.20 19.83
N ARG A 127 2.31 16.94 19.45
CA ARG A 127 0.95 16.41 19.22
C ARG A 127 0.85 15.88 17.79
N LEU A 128 1.59 14.81 17.51
CA LEU A 128 1.77 14.21 16.20
C LEU A 128 1.11 12.84 16.14
N MET A 129 0.33 12.61 15.10
CA MET A 129 -0.04 11.29 14.63
C MET A 129 0.64 11.05 13.28
N TRP A 130 1.44 9.96 13.19
CA TRP A 130 2.04 9.54 11.92
C TRP A 130 1.36 8.26 11.45
N LEU A 131 0.64 8.35 10.35
CA LEU A 131 -0.08 7.23 9.73
C LEU A 131 0.67 6.78 8.49
N SER A 132 0.91 5.47 8.37
CA SER A 132 1.60 4.92 7.19
C SER A 132 0.83 3.73 6.63
N SER A 133 0.78 3.60 5.31
CA SER A 133 0.31 2.40 4.65
C SER A 133 1.47 1.62 4.03
N PHE A 134 1.38 0.30 4.03
CA PHE A 134 2.35 -0.58 3.39
C PHE A 134 1.74 -1.95 3.07
N ARG A 135 2.37 -2.67 2.17
CA ARG A 135 2.04 -4.07 1.86
C ARG A 135 3.03 -4.97 2.57
N LEU A 136 2.52 -5.73 3.56
CA LEU A 136 3.35 -6.58 4.40
C LEU A 136 4.12 -7.61 3.57
N ALA A 137 3.49 -8.20 2.56
CA ALA A 137 4.12 -9.17 1.68
C ALA A 137 5.37 -8.61 0.99
N GLU A 138 5.27 -7.40 0.42
CA GLU A 138 6.40 -6.75 -0.25
C GLU A 138 7.51 -6.36 0.74
N VAL A 139 7.14 -5.92 1.95
CA VAL A 139 8.10 -5.63 3.03
C VAL A 139 8.92 -6.87 3.43
N VAL A 140 8.27 -8.03 3.50
CA VAL A 140 8.91 -9.30 3.87
C VAL A 140 9.72 -9.87 2.71
N ALA A 141 9.16 -9.91 1.49
CA ALA A 141 9.81 -10.47 0.32
C ALA A 141 11.10 -9.74 -0.07
N LEU A 142 11.13 -8.41 0.11
CA LEU A 142 12.28 -7.57 -0.23
C LEU A 142 13.26 -7.36 0.93
N ASP A 143 13.06 -8.01 2.07
CA ASP A 143 13.83 -7.75 3.32
C ASP A 143 13.93 -6.24 3.63
N HIS A 144 12.81 -5.54 3.45
CA HIS A 144 12.78 -4.09 3.56
C HIS A 144 13.04 -3.62 5.00
N PRO A 145 13.81 -2.53 5.24
CA PRO A 145 14.13 -2.03 6.58
C PRO A 145 12.92 -1.77 7.48
N LEU A 146 11.76 -1.50 6.89
CA LEU A 146 10.49 -1.35 7.60
C LEU A 146 10.14 -2.59 8.42
N ASN A 147 10.51 -3.80 7.96
CA ASN A 147 10.17 -5.05 8.66
C ASN A 147 10.76 -5.06 10.08
N SER A 148 12.04 -4.76 10.20
CA SER A 148 12.72 -4.68 11.50
C SER A 148 12.19 -3.51 12.34
N ALA A 149 12.06 -2.32 11.74
CA ALA A 149 11.61 -1.11 12.43
C ALA A 149 10.20 -1.28 13.04
N ARG A 150 9.22 -1.81 12.29
CA ARG A 150 7.86 -2.04 12.79
C ARG A 150 7.83 -3.04 13.95
N HIS A 151 8.65 -4.11 13.90
CA HIS A 151 8.73 -5.08 14.99
C HIS A 151 9.25 -4.45 16.26
N GLU A 152 10.31 -3.66 16.16
CA GLU A 152 10.91 -2.93 17.27
C GLU A 152 9.94 -1.90 17.88
N LEU A 153 9.27 -1.11 17.03
CA LEU A 153 8.29 -0.12 17.49
C LEU A 153 7.11 -0.77 18.21
N ARG A 154 6.61 -1.90 17.70
CA ARG A 154 5.53 -2.67 18.35
C ARG A 154 5.96 -3.25 19.69
N LEU A 155 7.17 -3.84 19.78
CA LEU A 155 7.72 -4.37 21.03
C LEU A 155 7.77 -3.31 22.13
N HIS A 156 8.01 -2.06 21.76
CA HIS A 156 8.11 -0.94 22.70
C HIS A 156 6.77 -0.19 22.89
N GLY A 157 5.67 -0.65 22.25
CA GLY A 157 4.36 0.01 22.32
C GLY A 157 4.36 1.42 21.72
N LEU A 158 5.17 1.64 20.68
CA LEU A 158 5.34 2.94 20.02
C LEU A 158 4.55 3.05 18.70
N CYS A 159 3.93 1.96 18.25
CA CYS A 159 3.01 1.96 17.12
C CYS A 159 1.93 0.91 17.29
N ASP A 160 0.78 1.18 16.69
CA ASP A 160 -0.30 0.23 16.47
C ASP A 160 -0.34 -0.16 14.98
N GLU A 161 -0.64 -1.41 14.71
CA GLU A 161 -0.74 -1.95 13.35
C GLU A 161 -2.17 -2.43 13.11
N ILE A 162 -2.80 -1.90 12.06
CA ILE A 162 -4.15 -2.26 11.64
C ILE A 162 -4.02 -3.07 10.36
N VAL A 163 -4.43 -4.34 10.41
CA VAL A 163 -4.50 -5.19 9.22
C VAL A 163 -5.82 -4.94 8.52
N LEU A 164 -5.76 -4.70 7.21
CA LEU A 164 -6.96 -4.56 6.37
C LEU A 164 -7.15 -5.87 5.61
N ASP A 165 -8.17 -6.61 5.99
CA ASP A 165 -8.58 -7.83 5.32
C ASP A 165 -9.48 -7.53 4.10
N ALA A 166 -9.69 -8.53 3.26
CA ALA A 166 -10.73 -8.47 2.22
C ALA A 166 -12.13 -8.30 2.85
N PHE A 167 -13.05 -7.70 2.12
CA PHE A 167 -14.43 -7.52 2.58
C PHE A 167 -15.12 -8.87 2.75
N SER A 168 -15.76 -9.09 3.87
CA SER A 168 -16.77 -10.14 4.04
C SER A 168 -17.98 -9.89 3.15
N GLU A 169 -18.80 -10.91 2.89
CA GLU A 169 -20.05 -10.76 2.11
C GLU A 169 -20.96 -9.66 2.68
N ARG A 170 -20.98 -9.49 4.01
CA ARG A 170 -21.72 -8.42 4.69
C ARG A 170 -21.15 -7.04 4.38
N GLU A 171 -19.84 -6.87 4.42
CA GLU A 171 -19.21 -5.58 4.11
C GLU A 171 -19.34 -5.24 2.63
N VAL A 172 -19.33 -6.23 1.73
CA VAL A 172 -19.69 -6.04 0.32
C VAL A 172 -21.15 -5.56 0.21
N ALA A 173 -22.08 -6.14 0.97
CA ALA A 173 -23.47 -5.67 0.98
C ALA A 173 -23.60 -4.21 1.45
N ASP A 174 -22.91 -3.86 2.54
CA ASP A 174 -22.88 -2.49 3.08
C ASP A 174 -22.27 -1.50 2.06
N TYR A 175 -21.19 -1.92 1.38
CA TYR A 175 -20.57 -1.12 0.33
C TYR A 175 -21.50 -0.90 -0.88
N VAL A 176 -22.19 -1.96 -1.34
CA VAL A 176 -23.19 -1.89 -2.43
C VAL A 176 -24.32 -0.94 -2.02
N ALA A 177 -24.83 -1.05 -0.79
CA ALA A 177 -25.90 -0.20 -0.29
C ALA A 177 -25.53 1.30 -0.29
N GLY A 178 -24.30 1.62 0.07
CA GLY A 178 -23.77 2.99 0.08
C GLY A 178 -23.56 3.59 -1.31
N HIS A 179 -23.23 2.76 -2.32
CA HIS A 179 -22.87 3.23 -3.66
C HIS A 179 -23.96 3.03 -4.71
N SER A 180 -24.82 2.05 -4.55
CA SER A 180 -25.91 1.75 -5.46
C SER A 180 -27.12 1.18 -4.70
N PRO A 181 -27.97 2.04 -4.11
CA PRO A 181 -29.15 1.62 -3.36
C PRO A 181 -30.08 0.71 -4.18
N ALA A 182 -30.11 0.88 -5.51
CA ALA A 182 -30.92 0.05 -6.42
C ALA A 182 -30.48 -1.42 -6.43
N LEU A 183 -29.22 -1.71 -6.12
CA LEU A 183 -28.64 -3.06 -6.08
C LEU A 183 -28.59 -3.64 -4.65
N ALA A 184 -28.80 -2.82 -3.64
CA ALA A 184 -28.67 -3.18 -2.22
C ALA A 184 -29.61 -4.28 -1.73
N GLY A 185 -30.76 -4.49 -2.41
CA GLY A 185 -31.75 -5.50 -2.03
C GLY A 185 -31.54 -6.89 -2.64
N HIS A 186 -30.49 -7.07 -3.44
CA HIS A 186 -30.29 -8.32 -4.19
C HIS A 186 -29.19 -9.18 -3.55
N GLU A 187 -29.56 -10.05 -2.58
CA GLU A 187 -28.60 -10.95 -1.91
C GLU A 187 -27.79 -11.82 -2.89
N SER A 188 -28.44 -12.33 -3.95
CA SER A 188 -27.77 -13.11 -4.98
C SER A 188 -26.69 -12.31 -5.73
N PHE A 189 -26.92 -11.01 -5.95
CA PHE A 189 -25.95 -10.10 -6.56
C PHE A 189 -24.74 -9.92 -5.64
N VAL A 190 -24.96 -9.64 -4.35
CA VAL A 190 -23.88 -9.45 -3.36
C VAL A 190 -23.04 -10.72 -3.25
N ARG A 191 -23.65 -11.88 -3.15
CA ARG A 191 -22.93 -13.17 -3.08
C ARG A 191 -22.08 -13.40 -4.32
N THR A 192 -22.66 -13.24 -5.52
CA THR A 192 -21.90 -13.41 -6.78
C THR A 192 -20.76 -12.39 -6.89
N LEU A 193 -20.98 -11.15 -6.45
CA LEU A 193 -19.95 -10.12 -6.43
C LEU A 193 -18.81 -10.50 -5.48
N HIS A 194 -19.13 -10.96 -4.27
CA HIS A 194 -18.14 -11.43 -3.30
C HIS A 194 -17.36 -12.64 -3.85
N GLU A 195 -18.02 -13.67 -4.36
CA GLU A 195 -17.40 -14.87 -4.95
C GLU A 195 -16.46 -14.55 -6.11
N ARG A 196 -16.76 -13.52 -6.91
CA ARG A 196 -15.93 -13.12 -8.07
C ARG A 196 -14.76 -12.22 -7.71
N THR A 197 -14.80 -11.59 -6.55
CA THR A 197 -13.80 -10.61 -6.12
C THR A 197 -12.98 -11.06 -4.92
N ASP A 198 -13.36 -12.19 -4.32
CA ASP A 198 -12.87 -12.59 -2.99
C ASP A 198 -12.93 -11.47 -1.95
N GLY A 199 -13.89 -10.56 -2.13
CA GLY A 199 -14.03 -9.38 -1.28
C GLY A 199 -12.91 -8.35 -1.42
N VAL A 200 -12.00 -8.46 -2.40
CA VAL A 200 -10.94 -7.48 -2.62
C VAL A 200 -11.56 -6.11 -2.93
N PRO A 201 -11.36 -5.08 -2.09
CA PRO A 201 -12.08 -3.81 -2.20
C PRO A 201 -11.96 -3.12 -3.56
N LEU A 202 -10.79 -3.18 -4.18
CA LEU A 202 -10.54 -2.61 -5.50
C LEU A 202 -11.42 -3.29 -6.57
N PHE A 203 -11.54 -4.61 -6.51
CA PHE A 203 -12.33 -5.38 -7.47
C PHE A 203 -13.81 -5.17 -7.23
N VAL A 204 -14.24 -5.15 -5.97
CA VAL A 204 -15.63 -4.84 -5.58
C VAL A 204 -16.02 -3.46 -6.12
N ALA A 205 -15.23 -2.43 -5.87
CA ALA A 205 -15.49 -1.07 -6.32
C ALA A 205 -15.56 -0.95 -7.85
N SER A 206 -14.63 -1.61 -8.56
CA SER A 206 -14.57 -1.58 -10.02
C SER A 206 -15.77 -2.26 -10.67
N LEU A 207 -16.18 -3.43 -10.16
CA LEU A 207 -17.34 -4.16 -10.70
C LEU A 207 -18.66 -3.43 -10.42
N ILE A 208 -18.80 -2.79 -9.25
CA ILE A 208 -19.99 -1.97 -8.95
C ILE A 208 -20.05 -0.76 -9.87
N THR A 209 -18.92 -0.06 -10.08
CA THR A 209 -18.88 1.10 -10.98
C THR A 209 -19.31 0.71 -12.40
N ASP A 210 -18.81 -0.42 -12.92
CA ASP A 210 -19.18 -0.92 -14.24
C ASP A 210 -20.66 -1.34 -14.29
N ALA A 211 -21.16 -2.01 -13.25
CA ALA A 211 -22.57 -2.39 -13.15
C ALA A 211 -23.49 -1.18 -13.11
N VAL A 212 -23.13 -0.10 -12.40
CA VAL A 212 -23.90 1.14 -12.32
C VAL A 212 -23.89 1.89 -13.64
N LEU A 213 -22.76 1.99 -14.32
CA LEU A 213 -22.66 2.64 -15.63
C LEU A 213 -23.58 1.94 -16.67
N ARG A 214 -23.63 0.61 -16.64
CA ARG A 214 -24.51 -0.17 -17.55
C ARG A 214 -26.00 -0.08 -17.17
N THR A 215 -26.36 0.27 -15.93
CA THR A 215 -27.76 0.51 -15.53
C THR A 215 -28.34 1.79 -16.11
N SER A 216 -27.50 2.75 -16.53
CA SER A 216 -27.95 4.01 -17.15
C SER A 216 -28.49 3.81 -18.59
N ASP A 217 -28.21 2.68 -19.24
CA ASP A 217 -28.68 2.34 -20.58
C ASP A 217 -29.93 1.41 -20.53
N ASN A 218 -31.07 1.93 -20.08
CA ASN A 218 -32.47 1.47 -20.31
C ASN A 218 -32.76 -0.03 -20.40
N ASP A 219 -31.98 -0.90 -19.78
CA ASP A 219 -32.29 -2.33 -19.79
C ASP A 219 -32.65 -2.84 -18.38
N HIS A 220 -33.96 -3.19 -18.21
CA HIS A 220 -34.52 -3.74 -16.97
C HIS A 220 -34.20 -5.23 -16.75
N GLY A 221 -33.08 -5.73 -17.31
CA GLY A 221 -32.62 -7.10 -17.14
C GLY A 221 -32.16 -7.43 -15.72
N ASP A 222 -32.19 -8.71 -15.37
CA ASP A 222 -31.80 -9.24 -14.07
C ASP A 222 -30.34 -8.83 -13.71
N ALA A 223 -30.15 -8.20 -12.54
CA ALA A 223 -28.84 -7.75 -12.03
C ALA A 223 -27.82 -8.92 -11.98
N GLN A 224 -28.28 -10.13 -11.75
CA GLN A 224 -27.45 -11.33 -11.70
C GLN A 224 -26.97 -11.77 -13.09
N ALA A 225 -27.82 -11.68 -14.11
CA ALA A 225 -27.45 -11.97 -15.50
C ALA A 225 -26.40 -10.95 -16.02
N ARG A 226 -26.42 -9.73 -15.49
CA ARG A 226 -25.47 -8.68 -15.81
C ARG A 226 -24.09 -8.97 -15.24
N LEU A 227 -23.99 -9.40 -13.96
CA LEU A 227 -22.70 -9.80 -13.38
C LEU A 227 -22.10 -11.01 -14.11
N ALA A 228 -22.92 -11.98 -14.53
CA ALA A 228 -22.44 -13.15 -15.25
C ALA A 228 -21.74 -12.79 -16.58
N ASN A 229 -22.13 -11.67 -17.20
CA ASN A 229 -21.60 -11.17 -18.47
C ASN A 229 -20.63 -9.99 -18.34
N VAL A 230 -20.28 -9.56 -17.12
CA VAL A 230 -19.27 -8.50 -16.92
C VAL A 230 -17.90 -9.08 -17.23
N ALA A 231 -17.34 -8.68 -18.36
CA ALA A 231 -15.91 -8.89 -18.64
C ALA A 231 -15.07 -8.17 -17.58
N VAL A 232 -13.86 -8.65 -17.32
CA VAL A 232 -12.92 -7.95 -16.42
C VAL A 232 -12.79 -6.50 -16.90
N PRO A 233 -13.09 -5.49 -16.06
CA PRO A 233 -12.99 -4.11 -16.45
C PRO A 233 -11.57 -3.78 -16.95
N GLN A 234 -11.45 -2.93 -17.98
CA GLN A 234 -10.15 -2.62 -18.59
C GLN A 234 -9.13 -2.05 -17.59
N ASN A 235 -9.60 -1.32 -16.59
CA ASN A 235 -8.75 -0.82 -15.50
C ASN A 235 -8.20 -1.96 -14.64
N LEU A 236 -8.98 -3.02 -14.38
CA LEU A 236 -8.50 -4.20 -13.64
C LEU A 236 -7.56 -5.04 -14.50
N ALA A 237 -7.86 -5.25 -15.77
CA ALA A 237 -6.97 -5.94 -16.70
C ALA A 237 -5.59 -5.26 -16.73
N GLY A 238 -5.56 -3.92 -16.81
CA GLY A 238 -4.31 -3.15 -16.77
C GLY A 238 -3.53 -3.29 -15.45
N ILE A 239 -4.22 -3.39 -14.32
CA ILE A 239 -3.58 -3.64 -13.01
C ILE A 239 -3.00 -5.05 -12.97
N ILE A 240 -3.77 -6.05 -13.39
CA ILE A 240 -3.31 -7.45 -13.46
C ILE A 240 -2.10 -7.55 -14.39
N ASP A 241 -2.17 -6.97 -15.60
CA ASP A 241 -1.07 -6.96 -16.56
C ASP A 241 0.20 -6.32 -15.98
N HIS A 242 0.05 -5.22 -15.21
CA HIS A 242 1.17 -4.57 -14.53
C HIS A 242 1.87 -5.51 -13.54
N TYR A 243 1.11 -6.22 -12.70
CA TYR A 243 1.67 -7.18 -11.75
C TYR A 243 2.27 -8.41 -12.44
N VAL A 244 1.59 -8.96 -13.47
CA VAL A 244 2.08 -10.09 -14.26
C VAL A 244 3.38 -9.75 -14.99
N ALA A 245 3.53 -8.51 -15.46
CA ALA A 245 4.75 -8.06 -16.13
C ALA A 245 6.01 -8.07 -15.21
N ARG A 246 5.81 -7.99 -13.89
CA ARG A 246 6.90 -8.02 -12.88
C ARG A 246 7.39 -9.44 -12.57
N LEU A 247 6.59 -10.44 -12.88
CA LEU A 247 6.95 -11.85 -12.66
C LEU A 247 7.98 -12.33 -13.65
N GLY A 248 8.83 -13.28 -13.23
CA GLY A 248 9.74 -14.00 -14.09
C GLY A 248 9.02 -14.81 -15.17
N ASN A 249 9.71 -15.21 -16.22
CA ASN A 249 9.12 -16.00 -17.29
C ASN A 249 8.57 -17.34 -16.80
N GLU A 250 9.22 -17.97 -15.82
CA GLU A 250 8.82 -19.25 -15.23
C GLU A 250 7.56 -19.12 -14.38
N GLU A 251 7.48 -18.09 -13.56
CA GLU A 251 6.31 -17.77 -12.73
C GLU A 251 5.10 -17.44 -13.60
N ARG A 252 5.30 -16.67 -14.68
CA ARG A 252 4.24 -16.40 -15.66
C ARG A 252 3.73 -17.64 -16.34
N ALA A 253 4.62 -18.55 -16.72
CA ALA A 253 4.25 -19.82 -17.33
C ALA A 253 3.46 -20.69 -16.35
N LEU A 254 3.85 -20.72 -15.07
CA LEU A 254 3.13 -21.42 -14.00
C LEU A 254 1.73 -20.87 -13.83
N LEU A 255 1.59 -19.54 -13.66
CA LEU A 255 0.29 -18.90 -13.48
C LEU A 255 -0.62 -19.05 -14.71
N ALA A 256 -0.05 -19.01 -15.91
CA ALA A 256 -0.81 -19.27 -17.14
C ALA A 256 -1.34 -20.70 -17.22
N ALA A 257 -0.51 -21.70 -16.86
CA ALA A 257 -0.93 -23.10 -16.79
C ALA A 257 -2.00 -23.30 -15.69
N ALA A 258 -1.80 -22.70 -14.52
CA ALA A 258 -2.75 -22.74 -13.41
C ALA A 258 -4.10 -22.12 -13.77
N ALA A 259 -4.12 -20.97 -14.45
CA ALA A 259 -5.34 -20.30 -14.90
C ALA A 259 -6.19 -21.15 -15.87
N VAL A 260 -5.54 -22.01 -16.68
CA VAL A 260 -6.24 -22.96 -17.54
C VAL A 260 -6.87 -24.10 -16.73
N CYS A 261 -6.26 -24.49 -15.61
CA CYS A 261 -6.82 -25.52 -14.72
C CYS A 261 -8.04 -25.03 -13.92
N GLY A 262 -8.21 -23.73 -13.74
CA GLY A 262 -9.33 -23.11 -13.00
C GLY A 262 -8.89 -22.45 -11.70
N VAL A 263 -9.85 -22.18 -10.80
CA VAL A 263 -9.60 -21.48 -9.53
C VAL A 263 -8.73 -22.32 -8.59
N GLU A 264 -8.91 -23.63 -8.58
CA GLU A 264 -8.09 -24.56 -7.78
C GLU A 264 -7.30 -25.47 -8.71
N PHE A 265 -6.04 -25.70 -8.40
CA PHE A 265 -5.17 -26.58 -9.18
C PHE A 265 -4.22 -27.38 -8.27
N ARG A 266 -3.64 -28.43 -8.79
CA ARG A 266 -2.65 -29.28 -8.11
C ARG A 266 -1.26 -29.12 -8.71
N VAL A 267 -0.24 -29.13 -7.86
CA VAL A 267 1.15 -28.99 -8.28
C VAL A 267 1.53 -30.03 -9.33
N ASN A 268 1.14 -31.29 -9.13
CA ASN A 268 1.44 -32.37 -10.08
C ASN A 268 0.89 -32.07 -11.48
N THR A 269 -0.34 -31.54 -11.57
CA THR A 269 -0.95 -31.19 -12.86
C THR A 269 -0.14 -30.09 -13.57
N ILE A 270 0.30 -29.08 -12.82
CA ILE A 270 1.10 -27.99 -13.39
C ILE A 270 2.49 -28.49 -13.80
N ALA A 271 3.10 -29.37 -12.98
CA ALA A 271 4.38 -29.97 -13.28
C ALA A 271 4.36 -30.76 -14.59
N ASP A 272 3.31 -31.57 -14.79
CA ASP A 272 3.08 -32.33 -16.03
C ASP A 272 2.89 -31.40 -17.25
N VAL A 273 2.09 -30.32 -17.10
CA VAL A 273 1.83 -29.37 -18.19
C VAL A 273 3.10 -28.60 -18.58
N LEU A 274 3.93 -28.26 -17.60
CA LEU A 274 5.17 -27.50 -17.82
C LEU A 274 6.37 -28.40 -18.15
N GLU A 275 6.20 -29.72 -18.12
CA GLU A 275 7.29 -30.73 -18.27
C GLU A 275 8.44 -30.46 -17.29
N ARG A 276 8.10 -30.16 -15.99
CA ARG A 276 9.06 -29.83 -14.94
C ARG A 276 8.97 -30.77 -13.75
N ASP A 277 10.03 -30.74 -12.93
CA ASP A 277 10.04 -31.46 -11.67
C ASP A 277 9.00 -30.89 -10.69
N VAL A 278 8.26 -31.80 -10.04
CA VAL A 278 7.19 -31.47 -9.09
C VAL A 278 7.70 -30.62 -7.92
N THR A 279 8.90 -30.92 -7.43
CA THR A 279 9.52 -30.18 -6.31
C THR A 279 9.80 -28.73 -6.69
N SER A 280 10.35 -28.52 -7.90
CA SER A 280 10.61 -27.17 -8.42
C SER A 280 9.33 -26.35 -8.59
N VAL A 281 8.25 -26.97 -9.08
CA VAL A 281 6.94 -26.30 -9.22
C VAL A 281 6.34 -25.99 -7.86
N ALA A 282 6.47 -26.92 -6.88
CA ALA A 282 6.02 -26.67 -5.51
C ALA A 282 6.74 -25.50 -4.86
N GLU A 283 8.07 -25.41 -5.01
CA GLU A 283 8.86 -24.28 -4.49
C GLU A 283 8.44 -22.95 -5.11
N MET A 284 8.16 -22.91 -6.42
CA MET A 284 7.64 -21.71 -7.08
C MET A 284 6.23 -21.33 -6.57
N CYS A 285 5.34 -22.31 -6.36
CA CYS A 285 4.02 -22.05 -5.78
C CYS A 285 4.15 -21.49 -4.35
N GLU A 286 5.02 -22.08 -3.52
CA GLU A 286 5.27 -21.59 -2.17
C GLU A 286 5.87 -20.17 -2.16
N GLN A 287 6.73 -19.86 -3.13
CA GLN A 287 7.25 -18.51 -3.29
C GLN A 287 6.13 -17.53 -3.63
N LEU A 288 5.27 -17.83 -4.60
CA LEU A 288 4.13 -17.01 -4.99
C LEU A 288 3.13 -16.82 -3.84
N VAL A 289 2.93 -17.84 -2.99
CA VAL A 289 2.13 -17.72 -1.76
C VAL A 289 2.79 -16.81 -0.75
N ARG A 290 4.11 -16.94 -0.52
CA ARG A 290 4.86 -16.09 0.43
C ARG A 290 4.86 -14.62 0.01
N GLU A 291 4.96 -14.37 -1.26
CA GLU A 291 4.89 -13.02 -1.83
C GLU A 291 3.45 -12.48 -1.87
N GLN A 292 2.45 -13.28 -1.46
CA GLN A 292 1.01 -12.99 -1.46
C GLN A 292 0.49 -12.45 -2.81
N LEU A 293 1.13 -12.89 -3.89
CA LEU A 293 0.91 -12.24 -5.18
C LEU A 293 -0.21 -12.86 -5.98
N TRP A 294 -0.65 -14.11 -5.74
CA TRP A 294 -1.65 -14.72 -6.65
C TRP A 294 -2.18 -16.06 -6.17
N LEU A 295 -1.49 -16.69 -5.24
CA LEU A 295 -1.85 -18.03 -4.82
C LEU A 295 -2.08 -18.09 -3.32
N THR A 296 -3.07 -18.89 -2.94
CA THR A 296 -3.34 -19.29 -1.56
C THR A 296 -3.13 -20.80 -1.46
N ALA A 297 -2.34 -21.24 -0.48
CA ALA A 297 -2.25 -22.66 -0.18
C ALA A 297 -3.55 -23.13 0.47
N ALA A 298 -4.26 -24.04 -0.15
CA ALA A 298 -5.43 -24.65 0.48
C ALA A 298 -4.98 -25.47 1.68
N ARG A 299 -5.55 -25.19 2.87
CA ARG A 299 -5.27 -25.98 4.08
C ARG A 299 -5.76 -27.41 3.87
N PRO A 300 -4.92 -28.42 4.05
CA PRO A 300 -5.39 -29.80 3.98
C PRO A 300 -6.46 -30.02 5.06
N ARG A 301 -7.61 -30.54 4.66
CA ARG A 301 -8.67 -30.97 5.60
C ARG A 301 -8.31 -32.22 6.38
N ASP A 302 -7.18 -32.86 6.04
CA ASP A 302 -6.71 -34.07 6.69
C ASP A 302 -5.17 -34.16 6.62
N GLU A 303 -4.51 -34.34 7.76
CA GLU A 303 -3.04 -34.32 7.90
C GLU A 303 -2.33 -35.57 7.33
N SER A 304 -3.04 -36.48 6.68
CA SER A 304 -2.50 -37.81 6.37
C SER A 304 -1.98 -38.03 4.94
N ILE A 305 -2.02 -37.04 4.02
CA ILE A 305 -1.58 -37.23 2.64
C ILE A 305 -0.75 -36.04 2.13
N ALA A 306 0.58 -36.18 2.09
CA ALA A 306 1.49 -35.43 1.25
C ALA A 306 1.68 -36.21 -0.09
N PRO A 307 2.05 -35.65 -1.21
CA PRO A 307 2.66 -34.38 -1.59
C PRO A 307 1.93 -33.58 -2.70
N ASP A 308 0.62 -33.68 -2.80
CA ASP A 308 -0.16 -33.02 -3.85
C ASP A 308 -1.09 -31.95 -3.23
N LEU A 309 -0.47 -30.91 -2.63
CA LEU A 309 -1.19 -29.81 -2.05
C LEU A 309 -1.96 -29.03 -3.12
N PRO A 310 -3.28 -28.77 -2.94
CA PRO A 310 -4.00 -27.89 -3.82
C PRO A 310 -3.66 -26.42 -3.51
N TYR A 311 -3.54 -25.63 -4.57
CA TYR A 311 -3.41 -24.18 -4.52
C TYR A 311 -4.62 -23.56 -5.20
N SER A 312 -4.99 -22.35 -4.78
CA SER A 312 -6.02 -21.53 -5.42
C SER A 312 -5.50 -20.13 -5.71
N PHE A 313 -6.11 -19.50 -6.72
CA PHE A 313 -5.90 -18.08 -7.04
C PHE A 313 -6.52 -17.19 -5.98
#